data_b3232a357ce81020566cd7f576068895
#
_entry.id   b3232a357ce81020566cd7f576068895
#
_cell.length_a   1.000
_cell.length_b   1.000
_cell.length_c   1.000
_cell.angle_alpha   90.00
_cell.angle_beta   90.00
_cell.angle_gamma   90.00
#
_symmetry.space_group_name_H-M   'P 1'
#
loop_
_entity.id
_entity.type
_entity.pdbx_description
1 polymer ?
#
loop_
_entity_poly.entity_id
_entity_poly.type
_entity_poly.pdbx_seq_one_letter_code
_entity_poly.pdbx_strand_id
1 'polypeptide(L)'
;EARAALWQEEPGPAAGQDSAAAADAAPRAAGRQPVAVVAPATGVVLKRMLESATPVTVGQALMEIGDTAQLEIEAEVLSADAVQLRPGTQVRLLHWGGAGTLQAHVRRVEPGGFTKVSALGVEEQRTRVILDFDSPRSEWAALGDAYRVELEFLLRHEDRALQVPASSLFLDDRGKPGNYALYRVVDGRARLTSVHTGLQSTTHVQVLEGLAEGDAVIVQPDERIVDGTRIEAH
;
A
#
# COMPACT_ATOMS: atom_id res chain seq x y z
N GLU A 1 -8.78 30.80 9.07
CA GLU A 1 -10.19 30.96 8.61
C GLU A 1 -10.17 31.18 7.10
N ALA A 2 -10.49 30.14 6.31
CA ALA A 2 -10.66 30.27 4.87
C ALA A 2 -12.11 30.65 4.58
N ARG A 3 -12.31 31.87 4.07
CA ARG A 3 -13.61 32.34 3.57
C ARG A 3 -13.65 32.12 2.07
N ALA A 4 -14.53 31.25 1.58
CA ALA A 4 -14.87 31.17 0.16
C ALA A 4 -16.00 32.18 -0.13
N ALA A 5 -15.70 33.24 -0.88
CA ALA A 5 -16.68 34.20 -1.38
C ALA A 5 -16.98 33.88 -2.85
N LEU A 6 -18.24 33.67 -3.19
CA LEU A 6 -18.69 33.58 -4.57
C LEU A 6 -18.77 35.00 -5.15
N TRP A 7 -17.91 35.34 -6.10
CA TRP A 7 -17.94 36.59 -6.83
C TRP A 7 -18.88 36.44 -8.04
N GLN A 8 -19.84 37.40 -8.14
CA GLN A 8 -20.52 37.71 -9.39
C GLN A 8 -19.76 38.85 -10.05
N GLU A 9 -19.28 38.62 -11.25
CA GLU A 9 -18.70 39.66 -12.11
C GLU A 9 -19.82 40.55 -12.61
N GLU A 10 -19.78 41.84 -12.27
CA GLU A 10 -20.65 42.84 -12.88
C GLU A 10 -20.10 43.30 -14.20
N PRO A 11 -20.89 43.35 -15.29
CA PRO A 11 -20.45 43.96 -16.54
C PRO A 11 -20.44 45.50 -16.39
N GLY A 12 -19.31 46.08 -16.76
CA GLY A 12 -19.11 47.52 -16.76
C GLY A 12 -20.04 48.28 -17.72
N PRO A 13 -20.19 49.61 -17.55
CA PRO A 13 -21.18 50.38 -18.26
C PRO A 13 -20.76 50.72 -19.66
N ALA A 14 -21.55 50.31 -20.66
CA ALA A 14 -21.51 50.86 -22.00
C ALA A 14 -22.57 51.98 -22.13
N ALA A 15 -22.09 53.15 -22.53
CA ALA A 15 -22.91 54.35 -22.72
C ALA A 15 -23.73 54.27 -24.04
N GLY A 16 -24.97 54.77 -23.99
CA GLY A 16 -25.58 55.41 -25.16
C GLY A 16 -26.94 54.96 -25.62
N GLN A 17 -27.92 55.81 -25.30
CA GLN A 17 -29.05 56.31 -26.08
C GLN A 17 -30.39 55.57 -26.10
N ASP A 18 -31.33 56.29 -25.49
CA ASP A 18 -32.77 56.53 -25.76
C ASP A 18 -33.53 55.54 -26.68
N SER A 19 -34.54 54.93 -26.12
CA SER A 19 -35.93 55.04 -26.61
C SER A 19 -36.92 54.38 -25.69
N ALA A 20 -38.00 55.10 -25.40
CA ALA A 20 -39.09 54.68 -24.57
C ALA A 20 -39.88 53.50 -25.16
N ALA A 21 -40.12 52.48 -24.34
CA ALA A 21 -41.37 51.67 -24.39
C ALA A 21 -41.49 50.94 -23.04
N ALA A 22 -42.56 51.23 -22.34
CA ALA A 22 -42.98 50.51 -21.15
C ALA A 22 -43.41 49.10 -21.52
N ALA A 23 -42.76 48.11 -20.90
CA ALA A 23 -43.33 46.80 -20.71
C ALA A 23 -42.53 46.01 -19.64
N ASP A 24 -43.20 45.60 -18.63
CA ASP A 24 -42.96 44.42 -17.82
C ASP A 24 -41.70 44.44 -16.93
N ALA A 25 -41.83 45.08 -15.81
CA ALA A 25 -40.91 44.90 -14.69
C ALA A 25 -41.07 43.49 -14.12
N ALA A 26 -40.27 42.55 -14.62
CA ALA A 26 -40.03 41.31 -13.90
C ALA A 26 -39.57 41.67 -12.46
N PRO A 27 -40.10 40.99 -11.42
CA PRO A 27 -39.72 41.30 -10.05
C PRO A 27 -38.22 41.17 -9.87
N ARG A 28 -37.53 42.31 -9.66
CA ARG A 28 -36.14 42.31 -9.21
C ARG A 28 -36.06 41.41 -7.99
N ALA A 29 -35.34 40.30 -8.16
CA ALA A 29 -35.09 39.34 -7.08
C ALA A 29 -34.58 40.10 -5.87
N ALA A 30 -35.42 40.20 -4.84
CA ALA A 30 -35.07 40.79 -3.55
C ALA A 30 -33.73 40.18 -3.12
N GLY A 31 -32.76 41.04 -2.79
CA GLY A 31 -31.36 40.71 -2.61
C GLY A 31 -31.16 39.41 -1.84
N ARG A 32 -30.77 38.41 -2.58
CA ARG A 32 -30.24 37.16 -1.97
C ARG A 32 -28.88 37.54 -1.38
N GLN A 33 -28.87 37.72 -0.06
CA GLN A 33 -27.58 37.85 0.61
C GLN A 33 -26.74 36.61 0.36
N PRO A 34 -25.47 36.77 -0.02
CA PRO A 34 -24.58 35.64 -0.19
C PRO A 34 -24.47 34.86 1.13
N VAL A 35 -24.72 33.57 1.09
CA VAL A 35 -24.52 32.67 2.23
C VAL A 35 -23.06 32.30 2.29
N ALA A 36 -22.36 32.68 3.36
CA ALA A 36 -20.99 32.26 3.58
C ALA A 36 -20.97 30.78 4.02
N VAL A 37 -20.30 29.95 3.23
CA VAL A 37 -20.03 28.56 3.62
C VAL A 37 -18.63 28.51 4.24
N VAL A 38 -18.57 28.19 5.52
CA VAL A 38 -17.32 28.14 6.30
C VAL A 38 -16.80 26.72 6.33
N ALA A 39 -15.47 26.55 6.19
CA ALA A 39 -14.82 25.25 6.33
C ALA A 39 -15.06 24.70 7.75
N PRO A 40 -15.53 23.44 7.89
CA PRO A 40 -15.83 22.85 9.20
C PRO A 40 -14.56 22.45 9.97
N ALA A 41 -13.40 22.35 9.27
CA ALA A 41 -12.13 21.96 9.85
C ALA A 41 -10.97 22.77 9.24
N THR A 42 -9.85 22.80 9.96
CA THR A 42 -8.58 23.31 9.44
C THR A 42 -7.94 22.25 8.56
N GLY A 43 -7.42 22.64 7.39
CA GLY A 43 -6.81 21.70 6.47
C GLY A 43 -6.53 22.33 5.12
N VAL A 44 -6.23 21.50 4.13
CA VAL A 44 -6.06 21.89 2.72
C VAL A 44 -7.25 21.41 1.90
N VAL A 45 -7.55 22.10 0.82
CA VAL A 45 -8.57 21.65 -0.13
C VAL A 45 -7.99 20.47 -0.92
N LEU A 46 -8.50 19.26 -0.68
CA LEU A 46 -8.09 18.04 -1.38
C LEU A 46 -8.75 17.95 -2.74
N LYS A 47 -10.03 18.30 -2.81
CA LYS A 47 -10.80 18.20 -4.04
C LYS A 47 -11.85 19.30 -4.13
N ARG A 48 -11.97 19.90 -5.29
CA ARG A 48 -13.04 20.84 -5.63
C ARG A 48 -14.07 20.11 -6.52
N MET A 49 -15.32 20.04 -6.05
CA MET A 49 -16.40 19.34 -6.76
C MET A 49 -17.07 20.21 -7.82
N LEU A 50 -17.02 21.54 -7.63
CA LEU A 50 -17.60 22.52 -8.54
C LEU A 50 -16.53 23.49 -8.99
N GLU A 51 -16.34 23.63 -10.31
CA GLU A 51 -15.31 24.49 -10.90
C GLU A 51 -15.84 25.86 -11.37
N SER A 52 -17.14 25.96 -11.54
CA SER A 52 -17.79 27.18 -12.03
C SER A 52 -19.02 27.52 -11.23
N ALA A 53 -19.50 28.76 -11.39
CA ALA A 53 -20.74 29.21 -10.76
C ALA A 53 -21.91 28.36 -11.31
N THR A 54 -22.58 27.67 -10.41
CA THR A 54 -23.73 26.81 -10.72
C THR A 54 -24.71 26.82 -9.56
N PRO A 55 -26.01 26.65 -9.80
CA PRO A 55 -26.98 26.45 -8.73
C PRO A 55 -26.61 25.22 -7.90
N VAL A 56 -26.66 25.36 -6.59
CA VAL A 56 -26.38 24.27 -5.64
C VAL A 56 -27.62 23.94 -4.84
N THR A 57 -27.78 22.68 -4.49
CA THR A 57 -28.86 22.18 -3.64
C THR A 57 -28.37 21.98 -2.22
N VAL A 58 -29.30 21.98 -1.26
CA VAL A 58 -28.98 21.69 0.14
C VAL A 58 -28.41 20.26 0.24
N GLY A 59 -27.26 20.13 0.93
CA GLY A 59 -26.57 18.84 1.07
C GLY A 59 -25.59 18.48 -0.07
N GLN A 60 -25.50 19.31 -1.10
CA GLN A 60 -24.54 19.09 -2.18
C GLN A 60 -23.10 19.34 -1.69
N ALA A 61 -22.21 18.39 -1.96
CA ALA A 61 -20.78 18.53 -1.69
C ALA A 61 -20.16 19.59 -2.62
N LEU A 62 -19.46 20.56 -2.05
CA LEU A 62 -18.83 21.67 -2.78
C LEU A 62 -17.32 21.43 -2.93
N MET A 63 -16.69 21.01 -1.86
CA MET A 63 -15.25 20.70 -1.79
C MET A 63 -14.97 19.74 -0.66
N GLU A 64 -13.83 19.09 -0.75
CA GLU A 64 -13.30 18.20 0.26
C GLU A 64 -12.07 18.86 0.90
N ILE A 65 -12.06 18.91 2.23
CA ILE A 65 -10.99 19.52 3.02
C ILE A 65 -10.47 18.46 3.98
N GLY A 66 -9.17 18.28 4.02
CA GLY A 66 -8.53 17.31 4.90
C GLY A 66 -7.18 17.79 5.43
N ASP A 67 -6.73 17.15 6.48
CA ASP A 67 -5.42 17.40 7.06
C ASP A 67 -4.40 16.35 6.53
N THR A 68 -3.58 16.77 5.58
CA THR A 68 -2.53 15.89 5.01
C THR A 68 -1.38 15.60 5.98
N ALA A 69 -1.35 16.23 7.15
CA ALA A 69 -0.39 15.88 8.19
C ALA A 69 -0.76 14.59 8.95
N GLN A 70 -2.03 14.17 8.85
CA GLN A 70 -2.57 13.00 9.55
C GLN A 70 -3.09 11.94 8.55
N LEU A 71 -2.25 11.61 7.55
CA LEU A 71 -2.60 10.54 6.63
C LEU A 71 -2.55 9.19 7.33
N GLU A 72 -3.49 8.32 6.99
CA GLU A 72 -3.45 6.90 7.31
C GLU A 72 -3.33 6.10 6.01
N ILE A 73 -2.91 4.85 6.10
CA ILE A 73 -2.81 3.97 4.96
C ILE A 73 -3.97 2.98 5.03
N GLU A 74 -4.77 2.93 3.96
CA GLU A 74 -5.82 1.92 3.81
C GLU A 74 -5.38 0.85 2.81
N ALA A 75 -5.37 -0.41 3.25
CA ALA A 75 -5.07 -1.55 2.41
C ALA A 75 -6.28 -2.47 2.26
N GLU A 76 -6.58 -2.89 1.05
CA GLU A 76 -7.58 -3.92 0.77
C GLU A 76 -6.87 -5.28 0.61
N VAL A 77 -6.96 -6.11 1.63
CA VAL A 77 -6.28 -7.41 1.70
C VAL A 77 -7.29 -8.55 1.49
N LEU A 78 -6.88 -9.63 0.84
CA LEU A 78 -7.72 -10.83 0.73
C LEU A 78 -8.07 -11.35 2.14
N SER A 79 -9.33 -11.72 2.35
CA SER A 79 -9.81 -12.16 3.65
C SER A 79 -9.02 -13.36 4.21
N ALA A 80 -8.57 -14.26 3.33
CA ALA A 80 -7.75 -15.41 3.70
C ALA A 80 -6.37 -15.01 4.26
N ASP A 81 -5.79 -13.93 3.74
CA ASP A 81 -4.49 -13.43 4.19
C ASP A 81 -4.64 -12.53 5.42
N ALA A 82 -5.73 -11.79 5.50
CA ALA A 82 -6.00 -10.86 6.58
C ALA A 82 -6.10 -11.54 7.96
N VAL A 83 -6.49 -12.83 8.02
CA VAL A 83 -6.53 -13.60 9.27
C VAL A 83 -5.15 -13.79 9.92
N GLN A 84 -4.08 -13.60 9.16
CA GLN A 84 -2.70 -13.66 9.64
C GLN A 84 -2.22 -12.31 10.20
N LEU A 85 -2.92 -11.22 9.88
CA LEU A 85 -2.56 -9.89 10.31
C LEU A 85 -3.08 -9.59 11.71
N ARG A 86 -2.27 -8.90 12.50
CA ARG A 86 -2.61 -8.48 13.85
C ARG A 86 -2.22 -7.01 14.04
N PRO A 87 -2.89 -6.27 14.93
CA PRO A 87 -2.40 -4.97 15.35
C PRO A 87 -0.91 -5.06 15.77
N GLY A 88 -0.09 -4.14 15.27
CA GLY A 88 1.36 -4.14 15.46
C GLY A 88 2.15 -4.94 14.44
N THR A 89 1.53 -5.66 13.49
CA THR A 89 2.25 -6.27 12.37
C THR A 89 3.01 -5.19 11.60
N GLN A 90 4.32 -5.35 11.47
CA GLN A 90 5.18 -4.41 10.76
C GLN A 90 4.94 -4.49 9.25
N VAL A 91 5.01 -3.33 8.60
CA VAL A 91 4.75 -3.17 7.16
C VAL A 91 5.78 -2.24 6.56
N ARG A 92 6.30 -2.59 5.41
CA ARG A 92 7.16 -1.74 4.59
C ARG A 92 6.37 -1.18 3.42
N LEU A 93 6.52 0.13 3.20
CA LEU A 93 5.96 0.80 2.03
C LEU A 93 7.05 0.90 0.97
N LEU A 94 6.76 0.31 -0.17
CA LEU A 94 7.61 0.28 -1.35
C LEU A 94 6.97 1.13 -2.44
N HIS A 95 7.76 1.58 -3.42
CA HIS A 95 7.29 2.28 -4.64
C HIS A 95 6.29 3.42 -4.38
N TRP A 96 6.48 4.15 -3.27
CA TRP A 96 5.61 5.24 -2.85
C TRP A 96 5.89 6.58 -3.57
N GLY A 97 6.87 6.60 -4.51
CA GLY A 97 7.24 7.77 -5.31
C GLY A 97 8.42 8.58 -4.78
N GLY A 98 8.85 8.36 -3.54
CA GLY A 98 10.06 8.95 -2.96
C GLY A 98 11.21 7.96 -2.89
N ALA A 99 12.31 8.37 -2.24
CA ALA A 99 13.47 7.53 -2.04
C ALA A 99 13.30 6.59 -0.84
N GLY A 100 13.83 5.37 -0.98
CA GLY A 100 13.87 4.40 0.12
C GLY A 100 12.54 3.74 0.42
N THR A 101 12.48 3.15 1.60
CA THR A 101 11.34 2.38 2.12
C THR A 101 10.82 3.04 3.39
N LEU A 102 9.54 3.31 3.47
CA LEU A 102 8.92 3.80 4.69
C LEU A 102 8.45 2.64 5.57
N GLN A 103 8.38 2.89 6.87
CA GLN A 103 7.92 1.93 7.86
C GLN A 103 6.51 2.30 8.33
N ALA A 104 5.71 1.30 8.55
CA ALA A 104 4.37 1.41 9.10
C ALA A 104 4.02 0.16 9.92
N HIS A 105 2.92 0.22 10.63
CA HIS A 105 2.37 -0.94 11.31
C HIS A 105 0.86 -1.03 11.14
N VAL A 106 0.32 -2.22 11.25
CA VAL A 106 -1.12 -2.44 11.27
C VAL A 106 -1.71 -1.88 12.55
N ARG A 107 -2.58 -0.88 12.42
CA ARG A 107 -3.36 -0.35 13.55
C ARG A 107 -4.55 -1.26 13.84
N ARG A 108 -5.31 -1.62 12.81
CA ARG A 108 -6.46 -2.51 12.93
C ARG A 108 -6.77 -3.22 11.61
N VAL A 109 -7.37 -4.39 11.73
CA VAL A 109 -8.02 -5.11 10.64
C VAL A 109 -9.53 -4.94 10.84
N GLU A 110 -10.26 -4.45 9.85
CA GLU A 110 -11.71 -4.31 9.95
C GLU A 110 -12.38 -5.69 9.93
N PRO A 111 -13.37 -5.93 10.80
CA PRO A 111 -14.02 -7.25 10.88
C PRO A 111 -14.96 -7.52 9.71
N GLY A 112 -15.35 -6.48 8.97
CA GLY A 112 -16.23 -6.58 7.81
C GLY A 112 -15.49 -6.89 6.52
N GLY A 113 -15.91 -7.93 5.82
CA GLY A 113 -15.44 -8.22 4.46
C GLY A 113 -16.38 -7.63 3.41
N PHE A 114 -15.86 -7.40 2.21
CA PHE A 114 -16.61 -6.97 1.03
C PHE A 114 -16.12 -7.70 -0.20
N THR A 115 -17.00 -7.79 -1.22
CA THR A 115 -16.64 -8.39 -2.50
C THR A 115 -16.12 -7.31 -3.45
N LYS A 116 -15.00 -7.57 -4.09
CA LYS A 116 -14.41 -6.72 -5.13
C LYS A 116 -14.09 -7.57 -6.35
N VAL A 117 -14.42 -7.07 -7.53
CA VAL A 117 -14.02 -7.72 -8.78
C VAL A 117 -12.60 -7.30 -9.12
N SER A 118 -11.71 -8.28 -9.30
CA SER A 118 -10.32 -8.04 -9.70
C SER A 118 -10.23 -7.59 -11.17
N ALA A 119 -9.06 -7.13 -11.58
CA ALA A 119 -8.79 -6.74 -12.97
C ALA A 119 -9.00 -7.89 -13.98
N LEU A 120 -8.98 -9.13 -13.50
CA LEU A 120 -9.21 -10.34 -14.30
C LEU A 120 -10.67 -10.78 -14.31
N GLY A 121 -11.59 -10.00 -13.70
CA GLY A 121 -13.01 -10.31 -13.63
C GLY A 121 -13.39 -11.36 -12.58
N VAL A 122 -12.48 -11.70 -11.66
CA VAL A 122 -12.74 -12.66 -10.58
C VAL A 122 -13.23 -11.92 -9.34
N GLU A 123 -14.29 -12.42 -8.72
CA GLU A 123 -14.78 -11.93 -7.44
C GLU A 123 -13.83 -12.37 -6.32
N GLU A 124 -13.37 -11.40 -5.55
CA GLU A 124 -12.45 -11.59 -4.42
C GLU A 124 -13.09 -11.08 -3.13
N GLN A 125 -12.99 -11.86 -2.06
CA GLN A 125 -13.40 -11.43 -0.74
C GLN A 125 -12.24 -10.71 -0.08
N ARG A 126 -12.43 -9.42 0.23
CA ARG A 126 -11.41 -8.54 0.82
C ARG A 126 -11.90 -7.94 2.11
N THR A 127 -10.94 -7.52 2.94
CA THR A 127 -11.19 -6.70 4.13
C THR A 127 -10.25 -5.50 4.13
N ARG A 128 -10.63 -4.46 4.85
CA ARG A 128 -9.79 -3.26 5.03
C ARG A 128 -8.85 -3.44 6.19
N VAL A 129 -7.62 -3.04 5.97
CA VAL A 129 -6.57 -2.97 6.98
C VAL A 129 -6.10 -1.53 7.05
N ILE A 130 -6.16 -0.94 8.22
CA ILE A 130 -5.73 0.42 8.47
C ILE A 130 -4.38 0.39 9.15
N LEU A 131 -3.45 1.18 8.60
CA LEU A 131 -2.07 1.24 9.05
C LEU A 131 -1.68 2.69 9.39
N ASP A 132 -0.78 2.81 10.37
CA ASP A 132 -0.16 4.07 10.75
C ASP A 132 1.31 4.08 10.34
N PHE A 133 1.84 5.26 9.98
CA PHE A 133 3.24 5.44 9.68
C PHE A 133 4.09 5.38 10.95
N ASP A 134 5.17 4.59 10.91
CA ASP A 134 6.25 4.63 11.93
C ASP A 134 7.37 5.59 11.50
N SER A 135 7.56 5.74 10.19
CA SER A 135 8.51 6.72 9.64
C SER A 135 8.08 8.14 9.97
N PRO A 136 9.04 9.02 10.32
CA PRO A 136 8.75 10.41 10.66
C PRO A 136 8.11 11.18 9.48
N ARG A 137 7.22 12.11 9.78
CA ARG A 137 6.48 12.89 8.78
C ARG A 137 7.37 13.55 7.71
N SER A 138 8.59 13.93 8.07
CA SER A 138 9.55 14.56 7.16
C SER A 138 9.93 13.66 5.97
N GLU A 139 9.92 12.35 6.15
CA GLU A 139 10.29 11.39 5.09
C GLU A 139 9.18 11.20 4.06
N TRP A 140 7.92 11.32 4.45
CA TRP A 140 6.76 11.13 3.60
C TRP A 140 5.94 12.43 3.41
N ALA A 141 6.55 13.60 3.63
CA ALA A 141 5.88 14.90 3.49
C ALA A 141 5.28 15.16 2.10
N ALA A 142 5.82 14.51 1.08
CA ALA A 142 5.35 14.61 -0.31
C ALA A 142 4.13 13.72 -0.61
N LEU A 143 3.76 12.79 0.29
CA LEU A 143 2.55 11.99 0.11
C LEU A 143 1.31 12.85 0.34
N GLY A 144 0.36 12.71 -0.58
CA GLY A 144 -0.96 13.35 -0.52
C GLY A 144 -2.07 12.32 -0.33
N ASP A 145 -3.29 12.82 -0.22
CA ASP A 145 -4.49 12.00 -0.19
C ASP A 145 -4.66 11.18 -1.47
N ALA A 146 -5.16 9.95 -1.32
CA ALA A 146 -5.41 8.99 -2.40
C ALA A 146 -4.16 8.59 -3.21
N TYR A 147 -2.94 8.78 -2.70
CA TYR A 147 -1.74 8.28 -3.34
C TYR A 147 -1.66 6.76 -3.19
N ARG A 148 -1.28 6.09 -4.28
CA ARG A 148 -1.09 4.64 -4.29
C ARG A 148 0.31 4.29 -3.81
N VAL A 149 0.37 3.32 -2.90
CA VAL A 149 1.61 2.75 -2.37
C VAL A 149 1.56 1.23 -2.45
N GLU A 150 2.72 0.59 -2.45
CA GLU A 150 2.85 -0.85 -2.38
C GLU A 150 3.25 -1.24 -0.95
N LEU A 151 2.59 -2.26 -0.40
CA LEU A 151 2.76 -2.68 0.99
C LEU A 151 3.30 -4.10 1.06
N GLU A 152 4.33 -4.28 1.87
CA GLU A 152 4.90 -5.58 2.21
C GLU A 152 4.69 -5.85 3.71
N PHE A 153 3.81 -6.81 4.03
CA PHE A 153 3.52 -7.19 5.40
C PHE A 153 4.54 -8.22 5.91
N LEU A 154 5.17 -7.91 7.03
CA LEU A 154 6.13 -8.80 7.68
C LEU A 154 5.39 -9.72 8.67
N LEU A 155 4.92 -10.86 8.19
CA LEU A 155 4.12 -11.79 9.00
C LEU A 155 4.95 -12.52 10.04
N ARG A 156 6.21 -12.81 9.72
CA ARG A 156 7.16 -13.48 10.60
C ARG A 156 8.55 -12.93 10.35
N HIS A 157 9.28 -12.71 11.41
CA HIS A 157 10.67 -12.28 11.38
C HIS A 157 11.46 -13.12 12.38
N GLU A 158 12.64 -13.55 11.98
CA GLU A 158 13.59 -14.28 12.81
C GLU A 158 14.95 -13.62 12.65
N ASP A 159 15.44 -12.99 13.73
CA ASP A 159 16.67 -12.19 13.70
C ASP A 159 17.94 -13.03 13.48
N ARG A 160 17.90 -14.31 13.84
CA ARG A 160 19.03 -15.23 13.79
C ARG A 160 18.65 -16.55 13.14
N ALA A 161 18.31 -16.50 11.87
CA ALA A 161 18.01 -17.71 11.11
C ALA A 161 19.25 -18.20 10.36
N LEU A 162 19.63 -19.46 10.56
CA LEU A 162 20.51 -20.13 9.62
C LEU A 162 19.74 -20.29 8.31
N GLN A 163 20.25 -19.74 7.21
CA GLN A 163 19.53 -19.71 5.95
C GLN A 163 20.41 -20.12 4.78
N VAL A 164 19.78 -20.72 3.79
CA VAL A 164 20.41 -21.10 2.52
C VAL A 164 19.62 -20.50 1.36
N PRO A 165 20.25 -20.25 0.20
CA PRO A 165 19.51 -19.90 -1.02
C PRO A 165 18.47 -20.96 -1.35
N ALA A 166 17.23 -20.56 -1.68
CA ALA A 166 16.16 -21.49 -2.04
C ALA A 166 16.56 -22.42 -3.20
N SER A 167 17.40 -21.93 -4.10
CA SER A 167 17.93 -22.70 -5.24
C SER A 167 18.94 -23.79 -4.88
N SER A 168 19.38 -23.87 -3.63
CA SER A 168 20.25 -24.98 -3.16
C SER A 168 19.45 -26.20 -2.69
N LEU A 169 18.14 -26.05 -2.51
CA LEU A 169 17.26 -27.06 -1.94
C LEU A 169 16.49 -27.81 -3.03
N PHE A 170 16.34 -29.11 -2.83
CA PHE A 170 15.46 -29.97 -3.63
C PHE A 170 14.70 -30.94 -2.72
N LEU A 171 13.61 -31.50 -3.23
CA LEU A 171 12.81 -32.46 -2.46
C LEU A 171 13.61 -33.73 -2.20
N ASP A 172 13.63 -34.20 -0.96
CA ASP A 172 14.23 -35.46 -0.62
C ASP A 172 13.20 -36.60 -0.81
N ASP A 173 13.26 -37.28 -1.96
CA ASP A 173 12.35 -38.40 -2.29
C ASP A 173 12.50 -39.60 -1.33
N ARG A 174 13.53 -39.62 -0.48
CA ARG A 174 13.79 -40.68 0.51
C ARG A 174 13.19 -40.38 1.87
N GLY A 175 12.68 -39.18 2.07
CA GLY A 175 12.18 -38.69 3.33
C GLY A 175 10.66 -38.63 3.43
N LYS A 176 10.19 -38.07 4.54
CA LYS A 176 8.78 -37.76 4.72
C LYS A 176 8.38 -36.56 3.84
N PRO A 177 7.12 -36.44 3.44
CA PRO A 177 6.64 -35.25 2.72
C PRO A 177 7.02 -33.96 3.45
N GLY A 178 7.66 -33.03 2.73
CA GLY A 178 8.13 -31.75 3.27
C GLY A 178 9.58 -31.73 3.76
N ASN A 179 10.32 -32.83 3.65
CA ASN A 179 11.76 -32.81 3.87
C ASN A 179 12.50 -32.38 2.60
N TYR A 180 13.47 -31.52 2.78
CA TYR A 180 14.37 -31.08 1.73
C TYR A 180 15.76 -31.68 1.93
N ALA A 181 16.50 -31.76 0.84
CA ALA A 181 17.91 -32.11 0.83
C ALA A 181 18.70 -31.03 0.09
N LEU A 182 19.98 -30.99 0.38
CA LEU A 182 20.95 -30.16 -0.33
C LEU A 182 22.31 -30.88 -0.36
N TYR A 183 23.20 -30.36 -1.16
CA TYR A 183 24.60 -30.83 -1.16
C TYR A 183 25.47 -29.88 -0.35
N ARG A 184 26.00 -30.38 0.78
CA ARG A 184 27.05 -29.71 1.57
C ARG A 184 28.40 -30.08 1.04
N VAL A 185 29.35 -29.15 0.97
CA VAL A 185 30.74 -29.42 0.58
C VAL A 185 31.54 -29.80 1.82
N VAL A 186 32.07 -31.04 1.83
CA VAL A 186 32.93 -31.53 2.90
C VAL A 186 34.18 -32.14 2.22
N ASP A 187 35.34 -31.66 2.62
CA ASP A 187 36.66 -32.10 2.09
C ASP A 187 36.71 -32.05 0.54
N GLY A 188 36.15 -31.00 -0.07
CA GLY A 188 36.08 -30.81 -1.50
C GLY A 188 35.16 -31.80 -2.25
N ARG A 189 34.23 -32.42 -1.53
CA ARG A 189 33.22 -33.33 -2.09
C ARG A 189 31.81 -32.95 -1.71
N ALA A 190 30.87 -33.15 -2.62
CA ALA A 190 29.46 -33.03 -2.37
C ALA A 190 29.00 -34.13 -1.40
N ARG A 191 28.34 -33.77 -0.34
CA ARG A 191 27.66 -34.65 0.61
C ARG A 191 26.17 -34.34 0.64
N LEU A 192 25.37 -35.31 0.25
CA LEU A 192 23.95 -35.23 0.30
C LEU A 192 23.49 -35.16 1.77
N THR A 193 22.84 -34.09 2.14
CA THR A 193 22.43 -33.79 3.50
C THR A 193 20.93 -33.48 3.53
N SER A 194 20.15 -34.26 4.28
CA SER A 194 18.74 -33.95 4.52
C SER A 194 18.64 -32.83 5.55
N VAL A 195 17.75 -31.88 5.31
CA VAL A 195 17.56 -30.70 6.16
C VAL A 195 16.10 -30.54 6.52
N HIS A 196 15.86 -30.06 7.73
CA HIS A 196 14.54 -29.61 8.16
C HIS A 196 14.44 -28.10 7.97
N THR A 197 13.43 -27.66 7.22
CA THR A 197 13.27 -26.24 6.87
C THR A 197 12.21 -25.57 7.73
N GLY A 198 12.38 -24.27 7.94
CA GLY A 198 11.45 -23.39 8.66
C GLY A 198 10.82 -22.35 7.75
N LEU A 199 11.04 -21.08 8.07
CA LEU A 199 10.53 -19.96 7.30
C LEU A 199 11.14 -19.95 5.90
N GLN A 200 10.32 -19.59 4.92
CA GLN A 200 10.73 -19.50 3.52
C GLN A 200 10.37 -18.13 2.96
N SER A 201 11.34 -17.53 2.27
CA SER A 201 11.14 -16.35 1.44
C SER A 201 11.30 -16.72 -0.04
N THR A 202 11.15 -15.76 -0.93
CA THR A 202 11.35 -15.97 -2.38
C THR A 202 12.78 -16.39 -2.72
N THR A 203 13.77 -15.96 -1.95
CA THR A 203 15.20 -16.16 -2.26
C THR A 203 15.93 -17.07 -1.29
N HIS A 204 15.48 -17.17 -0.04
CA HIS A 204 16.14 -17.91 1.03
C HIS A 204 15.16 -18.77 1.81
N VAL A 205 15.67 -19.84 2.39
CA VAL A 205 14.93 -20.76 3.25
C VAL A 205 15.71 -20.95 4.55
N GLN A 206 15.01 -20.83 5.67
CA GLN A 206 15.55 -21.13 6.99
C GLN A 206 15.80 -22.63 7.12
N VAL A 207 16.96 -22.99 7.65
CA VAL A 207 17.30 -24.36 8.03
C VAL A 207 17.28 -24.47 9.54
N LEU A 208 16.42 -25.35 10.05
CA LEU A 208 16.28 -25.61 11.48
C LEU A 208 17.22 -26.71 11.95
N GLU A 209 17.44 -27.72 11.09
CA GLU A 209 18.29 -28.87 11.40
C GLU A 209 19.01 -29.36 10.13
N GLY A 210 20.18 -29.96 10.29
CA GLY A 210 20.94 -30.60 9.23
C GLY A 210 22.14 -29.80 8.72
N LEU A 211 22.28 -28.53 9.08
CA LEU A 211 23.43 -27.68 8.77
C LEU A 211 23.93 -26.92 10.00
N ALA A 212 25.18 -26.50 9.94
CA ALA A 212 25.79 -25.59 10.88
C ALA A 212 26.19 -24.27 10.18
N GLU A 213 26.32 -23.20 10.96
CA GLU A 213 26.83 -21.92 10.49
C GLU A 213 28.26 -22.11 9.94
N GLY A 214 28.50 -21.59 8.72
CA GLY A 214 29.78 -21.73 8.03
C GLY A 214 29.87 -22.95 7.08
N ASP A 215 28.88 -23.84 7.07
CA ASP A 215 28.84 -24.92 6.10
C ASP A 215 28.68 -24.36 4.67
N ALA A 216 29.52 -24.83 3.74
CA ALA A 216 29.41 -24.50 2.32
C ALA A 216 28.37 -25.39 1.65
N VAL A 217 27.45 -24.78 0.89
CA VAL A 217 26.39 -25.50 0.16
C VAL A 217 26.48 -25.24 -1.34
N ILE A 218 26.05 -26.23 -2.14
CA ILE A 218 26.03 -26.10 -3.59
C ILE A 218 24.71 -25.42 -4.00
N VAL A 219 24.84 -24.31 -4.72
CA VAL A 219 23.70 -23.56 -5.25
C VAL A 219 23.40 -24.07 -6.66
N GLN A 220 22.12 -24.32 -6.96
CA GLN A 220 21.65 -24.86 -8.25
C GLN A 220 22.40 -26.16 -8.68
N PRO A 221 22.33 -27.23 -7.86
CA PRO A 221 22.97 -28.48 -8.25
C PRO A 221 22.32 -29.02 -9.53
N ASP A 222 23.15 -29.43 -10.49
CA ASP A 222 22.69 -30.11 -11.70
C ASP A 222 22.64 -31.64 -11.49
N GLU A 223 22.09 -32.37 -12.45
CA GLU A 223 21.93 -33.84 -12.40
C GLU A 223 23.26 -34.63 -12.30
N ARG A 224 24.40 -33.99 -12.58
CA ARG A 224 25.72 -34.60 -12.49
C ARG A 224 26.26 -34.60 -11.07
N ILE A 225 25.70 -33.79 -10.19
CA ILE A 225 26.12 -33.73 -8.80
C ILE A 225 25.40 -34.81 -8.02
N VAL A 226 26.15 -35.80 -7.61
CA VAL A 226 25.71 -36.91 -6.74
C VAL A 226 26.55 -36.95 -5.46
N ASP A 227 26.10 -37.69 -4.46
CA ASP A 227 26.87 -37.87 -3.23
C ASP A 227 28.29 -38.39 -3.53
N GLY A 228 29.31 -37.70 -3.01
CA GLY A 228 30.72 -37.98 -3.22
C GLY A 228 31.36 -37.29 -4.44
N THR A 229 30.61 -36.61 -5.28
CA THR A 229 31.14 -35.83 -6.41
C THR A 229 32.21 -34.85 -5.95
N ARG A 230 33.36 -34.78 -6.58
CA ARG A 230 34.43 -33.81 -6.31
C ARG A 230 34.01 -32.45 -6.82
N ILE A 231 34.09 -31.43 -5.94
CA ILE A 231 33.70 -30.05 -6.22
C ILE A 231 34.95 -29.16 -6.24
N GLU A 232 35.09 -28.39 -7.29
CA GLU A 232 36.06 -27.30 -7.38
C GLU A 232 35.30 -26.00 -7.28
N ALA A 233 35.62 -25.21 -6.26
CA ALA A 233 35.01 -23.88 -6.12
C ALA A 233 35.61 -22.95 -7.18
N HIS A 234 34.73 -22.26 -7.91
CA HIS A 234 35.09 -21.18 -8.83
C HIS A 234 34.76 -19.83 -8.21
#